data_50c459b1ff9960832bffec6ff26f8d07
#
_entry.id   50c459b1ff9960832bffec6ff26f8d07
#
_cell.length_a   1.000
_cell.length_b   1.000
_cell.length_c   1.000
_cell.angle_alpha   90.00
_cell.angle_beta   90.00
_cell.angle_gamma   90.00
#
_symmetry.space_group_name_H-M   'P 1'
#
loop_
_entity.id
_entity.type
_entity.pdbx_description
1 polymer ?
#
loop_
_entity_poly.entity_id
_entity_poly.type
_entity_poly.pdbx_seq_one_letter_code
_entity_poly.pdbx_strand_id
1 'polypeptide(L)'
;MVRVAHFYAYSHVQEVRKLNRGTAVSFAPTVSFRNAERIYLGSGTHIGEGSVIWAGNSTSRVILGEKCLLAPNVTITASNYGIVEGTPVMDQPKIEKDIVIGPGVWLGANVVVTAGVTIGAGAIVGAGAVVTRDLPANCIAGGVPARVIGHRPAAPGEQAPTVPAAAFDRAVAP
;
A
#
# COMPACT_ATOMS: atom_id res chain seq x y z
N MET A 1 24.20 14.75 -17.83
CA MET A 1 23.77 15.00 -16.44
C MET A 1 22.48 15.81 -16.33
N VAL A 2 22.29 16.90 -17.07
CA VAL A 2 21.09 17.76 -17.03
C VAL A 2 19.77 17.02 -17.36
N ARG A 3 19.73 16.09 -18.33
CA ARG A 3 18.54 15.33 -18.72
C ARG A 3 18.06 14.37 -17.61
N VAL A 4 18.98 13.75 -16.88
CA VAL A 4 18.64 12.83 -15.79
C VAL A 4 18.07 13.58 -14.59
N ALA A 5 18.69 14.72 -14.22
CA ALA A 5 18.18 15.57 -13.15
C ALA A 5 16.80 16.15 -13.50
N HIS A 6 16.56 16.54 -14.76
CA HIS A 6 15.25 17.01 -15.22
C HIS A 6 14.17 15.91 -15.14
N PHE A 7 14.50 14.70 -15.56
CA PHE A 7 13.57 13.57 -15.50
C PHE A 7 13.16 13.25 -14.06
N TYR A 8 14.12 13.11 -13.14
CA TYR A 8 13.80 12.79 -11.73
C TYR A 8 13.11 13.94 -11.01
N ALA A 9 13.62 15.16 -11.11
CA ALA A 9 13.05 16.31 -10.43
C ALA A 9 11.66 16.65 -10.96
N TYR A 10 11.46 16.63 -12.27
CA TYR A 10 10.19 17.02 -12.87
C TYR A 10 9.11 15.96 -12.68
N SER A 11 9.38 14.71 -13.02
CA SER A 11 8.40 13.63 -12.93
C SER A 11 8.01 13.36 -11.47
N HIS A 12 8.98 13.26 -10.57
CA HIS A 12 8.70 13.03 -9.14
C HIS A 12 7.90 14.18 -8.52
N VAL A 13 8.30 15.43 -8.76
CA VAL A 13 7.60 16.61 -8.22
C VAL A 13 6.17 16.71 -8.76
N GLN A 14 5.94 16.39 -10.04
CA GLN A 14 4.60 16.40 -10.62
C GLN A 14 3.70 15.33 -10.00
N GLU A 15 4.20 14.12 -9.79
CA GLU A 15 3.42 13.06 -9.15
C GLU A 15 3.13 13.38 -7.68
N VAL A 16 4.11 13.89 -6.92
CA VAL A 16 3.90 14.29 -5.52
C VAL A 16 2.81 15.37 -5.36
N ARG A 17 2.70 16.30 -6.33
CA ARG A 17 1.65 17.34 -6.32
C ARG A 17 0.24 16.80 -6.51
N LYS A 18 0.08 15.65 -7.14
CA LYS A 18 -1.21 15.01 -7.39
C LYS A 18 -1.70 14.12 -6.25
N LEU A 19 -0.83 13.83 -5.27
CA LEU A 19 -1.17 12.96 -4.14
C LEU A 19 -2.33 13.53 -3.31
N ASN A 20 -3.30 12.67 -3.02
CA ASN A 20 -4.32 12.94 -2.01
C ASN A 20 -3.73 12.56 -0.64
N ARG A 21 -3.37 13.54 0.17
CA ARG A 21 -2.68 13.30 1.44
C ARG A 21 -3.25 14.11 2.59
N GLY A 22 -3.35 13.48 3.74
CA GLY A 22 -3.65 14.13 5.02
C GLY A 22 -2.48 14.96 5.54
N THR A 23 -2.60 15.40 6.78
CA THR A 23 -1.58 16.20 7.47
C THR A 23 -0.42 15.32 7.95
N ALA A 24 0.77 15.91 8.11
CA ALA A 24 1.96 15.23 8.66
C ALA A 24 2.35 13.91 7.93
N VAL A 25 2.02 13.78 6.64
CA VAL A 25 2.52 12.69 5.81
C VAL A 25 3.97 12.97 5.44
N SER A 26 4.84 11.99 5.66
CA SER A 26 6.27 12.09 5.34
C SER A 26 6.73 10.91 4.48
N PHE A 27 7.61 11.18 3.54
CA PHE A 27 8.23 10.14 2.69
C PHE A 27 9.61 10.58 2.22
N ALA A 28 10.48 9.60 1.98
CA ALA A 28 11.82 9.86 1.48
C ALA A 28 11.78 10.37 0.01
N PRO A 29 12.72 11.19 -0.41
CA PRO A 29 12.79 11.70 -1.79
C PRO A 29 12.92 10.62 -2.87
N THR A 30 13.34 9.43 -2.50
CA THR A 30 13.53 8.27 -3.38
C THR A 30 12.26 7.43 -3.57
N VAL A 31 11.15 7.80 -2.93
CA VAL A 31 9.87 7.09 -3.11
C VAL A 31 9.32 7.35 -4.51
N SER A 32 8.95 6.29 -5.21
CA SER A 32 8.35 6.37 -6.54
C SER A 32 6.83 6.31 -6.45
N PHE A 33 6.16 7.38 -6.89
CA PHE A 33 4.71 7.40 -7.06
C PHE A 33 4.37 7.31 -8.55
N ARG A 34 3.30 6.57 -8.90
CA ARG A 34 2.75 6.55 -10.26
C ARG A 34 1.23 6.61 -10.20
N ASN A 35 0.64 7.45 -11.06
CA ASN A 35 -0.81 7.74 -11.08
C ASN A 35 -1.28 8.28 -9.72
N ALA A 36 -0.55 9.25 -9.21
CA ALA A 36 -0.66 9.72 -7.83
C ALA A 36 -2.00 10.38 -7.51
N GLU A 37 -2.75 10.82 -8.51
CA GLU A 37 -4.14 11.29 -8.37
C GLU A 37 -5.10 10.21 -7.85
N ARG A 38 -4.69 8.93 -7.89
CA ARG A 38 -5.42 7.77 -7.33
C ARG A 38 -4.75 7.16 -6.11
N ILE A 39 -3.78 7.88 -5.51
CA ILE A 39 -3.12 7.47 -4.26
C ILE A 39 -3.63 8.36 -3.13
N TYR A 40 -4.10 7.73 -2.05
CA TYR A 40 -4.62 8.37 -0.85
C TYR A 40 -3.77 7.97 0.35
N LEU A 41 -3.20 8.97 1.03
CA LEU A 41 -2.32 8.77 2.18
C LEU A 41 -2.94 9.40 3.42
N GLY A 42 -3.32 8.61 4.40
CA GLY A 42 -3.86 9.07 5.67
C GLY A 42 -2.84 9.87 6.49
N SER A 43 -3.35 10.73 7.37
CA SER A 43 -2.54 11.62 8.21
C SER A 43 -1.52 10.84 9.04
N GLY A 44 -0.31 11.41 9.20
CA GLY A 44 0.75 10.82 9.99
C GLY A 44 1.42 9.58 9.39
N THR A 45 1.11 9.22 8.15
CA THR A 45 1.74 8.09 7.46
C THR A 45 3.18 8.43 7.07
N HIS A 46 4.08 7.45 7.28
CA HIS A 46 5.49 7.54 6.88
C HIS A 46 5.84 6.47 5.85
N ILE A 47 6.56 6.86 4.78
CA ILE A 47 6.99 5.95 3.71
C ILE A 47 8.51 6.02 3.57
N GLY A 48 9.17 4.89 3.83
CA GLY A 48 10.62 4.73 3.77
C GLY A 48 11.19 4.84 2.35
N GLU A 49 12.49 5.09 2.29
CA GLU A 49 13.25 5.26 1.05
C GLU A 49 13.11 4.06 0.09
N GLY A 50 13.24 4.32 -1.21
CA GLY A 50 13.19 3.30 -2.25
C GLY A 50 11.83 2.64 -2.45
N SER A 51 10.81 3.03 -1.67
CA SER A 51 9.48 2.45 -1.81
C SER A 51 8.80 2.86 -3.12
N VAL A 52 7.93 1.97 -3.61
CA VAL A 52 7.20 2.10 -4.87
C VAL A 52 5.71 2.01 -4.58
N ILE A 53 4.95 3.08 -4.84
CA ILE A 53 3.51 3.14 -4.63
C ILE A 53 2.85 3.49 -5.96
N TRP A 54 2.31 2.49 -6.63
CA TRP A 54 1.72 2.64 -7.97
C TRP A 54 0.24 2.28 -7.96
N ALA A 55 -0.62 3.25 -8.19
CA ALA A 55 -2.02 3.03 -8.52
C ALA A 55 -2.17 2.54 -9.95
N GLY A 56 -3.37 2.05 -10.30
CA GLY A 56 -3.65 1.60 -11.65
C GLY A 56 -3.61 2.74 -12.69
N ASN A 57 -3.52 2.36 -13.94
CA ASN A 57 -3.45 3.34 -15.03
C ASN A 57 -4.80 4.01 -15.31
N SER A 58 -5.91 3.33 -15.01
CA SER A 58 -7.26 3.76 -15.35
C SER A 58 -8.20 3.90 -14.18
N THR A 59 -8.32 2.89 -13.31
CA THR A 59 -9.38 2.84 -12.31
C THR A 59 -8.89 2.59 -10.90
N SER A 60 -7.93 1.70 -10.68
CA SER A 60 -7.61 1.23 -9.34
C SER A 60 -6.80 2.23 -8.50
N ARG A 61 -7.11 2.25 -7.23
CA ARG A 61 -6.58 3.15 -6.22
C ARG A 61 -5.65 2.42 -5.25
N VAL A 62 -4.77 3.18 -4.62
CA VAL A 62 -4.03 2.76 -3.43
C VAL A 62 -4.44 3.67 -2.28
N ILE A 63 -5.00 3.08 -1.23
CA ILE A 63 -5.52 3.80 -0.07
C ILE A 63 -4.77 3.32 1.17
N LEU A 64 -4.01 4.21 1.78
CA LEU A 64 -3.36 4.00 3.07
C LEU A 64 -4.11 4.79 4.14
N GLY A 65 -4.49 4.13 5.21
CA GLY A 65 -5.07 4.75 6.38
C GLY A 65 -4.09 5.64 7.15
N GLU A 66 -4.55 6.20 8.26
CA GLU A 66 -3.73 7.07 9.10
C GLU A 66 -2.61 6.29 9.81
N LYS A 67 -1.50 6.98 10.09
CA LYS A 67 -0.38 6.46 10.90
C LYS A 67 0.17 5.12 10.39
N CYS A 68 0.12 4.88 9.09
CA CYS A 68 0.82 3.74 8.49
C CYS A 68 2.32 3.97 8.50
N LEU A 69 3.09 2.90 8.77
CA LEU A 69 4.54 2.92 8.73
C LEU A 69 5.03 1.94 7.66
N LEU A 70 5.59 2.46 6.58
CA LEU A 70 6.22 1.67 5.53
C LEU A 70 7.74 1.80 5.68
N ALA A 71 8.40 0.66 5.91
CA ALA A 71 9.86 0.58 5.95
C ALA A 71 10.46 0.73 4.53
N PRO A 72 11.77 0.79 4.36
CA PRO A 72 12.40 0.93 3.04
C PRO A 72 12.02 -0.16 2.04
N ASN A 73 12.00 0.20 0.76
CA ASN A 73 11.79 -0.69 -0.39
C ASN A 73 10.45 -1.44 -0.40
N VAL A 74 9.41 -0.89 0.23
CA VAL A 74 8.06 -1.46 0.13
C VAL A 74 7.51 -1.22 -1.28
N THR A 75 6.95 -2.27 -1.91
CA THR A 75 6.30 -2.19 -3.21
C THR A 75 4.81 -2.43 -3.08
N ILE A 76 4.00 -1.45 -3.50
CA ILE A 76 2.54 -1.56 -3.58
C ILE A 76 2.13 -1.29 -5.02
N THR A 77 1.50 -2.27 -5.67
CA THR A 77 1.05 -2.10 -7.05
C THR A 77 -0.40 -2.59 -7.22
N ALA A 78 -1.28 -1.67 -7.61
CA ALA A 78 -2.71 -1.92 -7.79
C ALA A 78 -3.06 -2.40 -9.21
N SER A 79 -2.06 -2.78 -9.99
CA SER A 79 -2.23 -3.25 -11.37
C SER A 79 -1.31 -4.44 -11.65
N ASN A 80 -1.90 -5.53 -12.12
CA ASN A 80 -1.20 -6.70 -12.64
C ASN A 80 -1.37 -6.79 -14.16
N TYR A 81 -0.59 -7.63 -14.82
CA TYR A 81 -0.81 -8.01 -16.21
C TYR A 81 -1.78 -9.19 -16.29
N GLY A 82 -2.47 -9.34 -17.43
CA GLY A 82 -3.21 -10.55 -17.77
C GLY A 82 -2.27 -11.76 -17.87
N ILE A 83 -2.80 -12.95 -17.59
CA ILE A 83 -2.04 -14.20 -17.52
C ILE A 83 -2.66 -15.32 -18.40
N VAL A 84 -3.42 -14.93 -19.42
CA VAL A 84 -4.04 -15.89 -20.34
C VAL A 84 -2.97 -16.54 -21.20
N GLU A 85 -3.01 -17.86 -21.30
CA GLU A 85 -2.09 -18.64 -22.14
C GLU A 85 -2.24 -18.29 -23.64
N GLY A 86 -1.15 -18.38 -24.39
CA GLY A 86 -1.15 -18.17 -25.84
C GLY A 86 -1.06 -16.72 -26.29
N THR A 87 -1.09 -15.74 -25.36
CA THR A 87 -0.91 -14.33 -25.68
C THR A 87 0.26 -13.75 -24.87
N PRO A 88 1.22 -13.05 -25.48
CA PRO A 88 2.30 -12.40 -24.72
C PRO A 88 1.74 -11.50 -23.63
N VAL A 89 2.34 -11.52 -22.44
CA VAL A 89 1.88 -10.75 -21.27
C VAL A 89 1.78 -9.25 -21.59
N MET A 90 2.71 -8.72 -22.39
CA MET A 90 2.72 -7.31 -22.79
C MET A 90 1.51 -6.88 -23.61
N ASP A 91 0.88 -7.81 -24.32
CA ASP A 91 -0.26 -7.57 -25.21
C ASP A 91 -1.61 -7.79 -24.51
N GLN A 92 -1.58 -8.24 -23.27
CA GLN A 92 -2.79 -8.47 -22.47
C GLN A 92 -3.25 -7.22 -21.73
N PRO A 93 -4.56 -7.07 -21.53
CA PRO A 93 -5.10 -5.99 -20.72
C PRO A 93 -4.61 -6.11 -19.28
N LYS A 94 -4.40 -4.98 -18.63
CA LYS A 94 -4.06 -4.96 -17.20
C LYS A 94 -5.28 -5.31 -16.34
N ILE A 95 -5.03 -6.03 -15.28
CA ILE A 95 -6.02 -6.36 -14.26
C ILE A 95 -5.79 -5.39 -13.10
N GLU A 96 -6.67 -4.42 -12.96
CA GLU A 96 -6.60 -3.40 -11.93
C GLU A 96 -7.58 -3.68 -10.81
N LYS A 97 -7.11 -3.61 -9.54
CA LYS A 97 -7.92 -3.75 -8.34
C LYS A 97 -7.37 -2.85 -7.25
N ASP A 98 -8.26 -2.18 -6.51
CA ASP A 98 -7.88 -1.32 -5.39
C ASP A 98 -7.06 -2.08 -4.35
N ILE A 99 -6.13 -1.37 -3.73
CA ILE A 99 -5.42 -1.83 -2.53
C ILE A 99 -5.85 -0.92 -1.38
N VAL A 100 -6.30 -1.54 -0.28
CA VAL A 100 -6.73 -0.82 0.92
C VAL A 100 -5.89 -1.28 2.10
N ILE A 101 -5.17 -0.35 2.71
CA ILE A 101 -4.35 -0.59 3.90
C ILE A 101 -4.94 0.23 5.05
N GLY A 102 -5.44 -0.46 6.06
CA GLY A 102 -6.08 0.14 7.23
C GLY A 102 -5.12 1.01 8.05
N PRO A 103 -5.65 1.82 8.98
CA PRO A 103 -4.83 2.69 9.82
C PRO A 103 -3.89 1.89 10.72
N GLY A 104 -2.72 2.49 11.04
CA GLY A 104 -1.75 1.93 11.96
C GLY A 104 -1.04 0.65 11.49
N VAL A 105 -1.13 0.33 10.20
CA VAL A 105 -0.44 -0.84 9.61
C VAL A 105 1.06 -0.56 9.54
N TRP A 106 1.85 -1.58 9.88
CA TRP A 106 3.29 -1.58 9.67
C TRP A 106 3.68 -2.61 8.59
N LEU A 107 4.29 -2.11 7.50
CA LEU A 107 4.92 -2.94 6.46
C LEU A 107 6.44 -2.92 6.67
N GLY A 108 7.04 -4.08 6.93
CA GLY A 108 8.48 -4.26 7.04
C GLY A 108 9.20 -4.01 5.71
N ALA A 109 10.53 -3.91 5.76
CA ALA A 109 11.35 -3.68 4.58
C ALA A 109 11.14 -4.75 3.50
N ASN A 110 11.17 -4.32 2.23
CA ASN A 110 10.99 -5.20 1.07
C ASN A 110 9.64 -5.95 1.02
N VAL A 111 8.62 -5.48 1.72
CA VAL A 111 7.27 -6.05 1.59
C VAL A 111 6.70 -5.71 0.22
N VAL A 112 6.03 -6.69 -0.41
CA VAL A 112 5.30 -6.50 -1.65
C VAL A 112 3.81 -6.72 -1.41
N VAL A 113 2.96 -5.76 -1.83
CA VAL A 113 1.50 -5.88 -1.79
C VAL A 113 0.95 -5.86 -3.21
N THR A 114 0.23 -6.92 -3.59
CA THR A 114 -0.32 -7.07 -4.95
C THR A 114 -1.73 -6.51 -5.06
N ALA A 115 -2.17 -6.27 -6.31
CA ALA A 115 -3.48 -5.72 -6.63
C ALA A 115 -4.64 -6.51 -6.00
N GLY A 116 -5.61 -5.79 -5.44
CA GLY A 116 -6.83 -6.35 -4.85
C GLY A 116 -6.71 -6.73 -3.38
N VAL A 117 -5.59 -6.46 -2.72
CA VAL A 117 -5.38 -6.82 -1.31
C VAL A 117 -5.93 -5.76 -0.37
N THR A 118 -6.64 -6.22 0.66
CA THR A 118 -7.02 -5.43 1.82
C THR A 118 -6.21 -5.88 3.05
N ILE A 119 -5.54 -4.94 3.73
CA ILE A 119 -4.83 -5.17 5.00
C ILE A 119 -5.58 -4.45 6.11
N GLY A 120 -6.07 -5.21 7.08
CA GLY A 120 -6.84 -4.69 8.21
C GLY A 120 -6.03 -3.77 9.12
N ALA A 121 -6.73 -2.90 9.86
CA ALA A 121 -6.12 -1.92 10.77
C ALA A 121 -5.16 -2.58 11.76
N GLY A 122 -4.04 -1.92 12.05
CA GLY A 122 -3.05 -2.36 13.03
C GLY A 122 -2.28 -3.63 12.67
N ALA A 123 -2.44 -4.19 11.47
CA ALA A 123 -1.68 -5.36 11.05
C ALA A 123 -0.17 -5.04 10.93
N ILE A 124 0.64 -6.05 11.19
CA ILE A 124 2.11 -6.00 11.02
C ILE A 124 2.48 -7.03 9.96
N VAL A 125 3.22 -6.59 8.94
CA VAL A 125 3.73 -7.48 7.90
C VAL A 125 5.26 -7.52 7.98
N GLY A 126 5.80 -8.69 8.23
CA GLY A 126 7.25 -8.93 8.37
C GLY A 126 8.01 -8.64 7.08
N ALA A 127 9.27 -8.24 7.24
CA ALA A 127 10.15 -7.89 6.11
C ALA A 127 10.24 -9.02 5.08
N GLY A 128 10.32 -8.66 3.79
CA GLY A 128 10.42 -9.59 2.67
C GLY A 128 9.14 -10.37 2.36
N ALA A 129 8.03 -10.09 3.03
CA ALA A 129 6.77 -10.79 2.76
C ALA A 129 6.13 -10.34 1.44
N VAL A 130 5.43 -11.27 0.77
CA VAL A 130 4.62 -10.99 -0.43
C VAL A 130 3.15 -11.22 -0.11
N VAL A 131 2.39 -10.14 0.04
CA VAL A 131 0.97 -10.16 0.40
C VAL A 131 0.14 -10.27 -0.88
N THR A 132 -0.48 -11.45 -1.06
CA THR A 132 -1.29 -11.79 -2.23
C THR A 132 -2.77 -12.03 -1.89
N ARG A 133 -3.14 -11.91 -0.62
CA ARG A 133 -4.51 -12.08 -0.10
C ARG A 133 -4.72 -11.14 1.08
N ASP A 134 -5.97 -10.89 1.40
CA ASP A 134 -6.35 -10.05 2.50
C ASP A 134 -5.77 -10.53 3.84
N LEU A 135 -5.43 -9.58 4.68
CA LEU A 135 -4.93 -9.82 6.04
C LEU A 135 -5.89 -9.18 7.06
N PRO A 136 -6.27 -9.91 8.12
CA PRO A 136 -7.16 -9.38 9.15
C PRO A 136 -6.50 -8.28 9.98
N ALA A 137 -7.33 -7.49 10.67
CA ALA A 137 -6.85 -6.47 11.59
C ALA A 137 -6.02 -7.08 12.74
N ASN A 138 -5.01 -6.33 13.21
CA ASN A 138 -4.13 -6.69 14.33
C ASN A 138 -3.39 -8.03 14.16
N CYS A 139 -3.33 -8.59 12.96
CA CYS A 139 -2.53 -9.78 12.70
C CYS A 139 -1.04 -9.43 12.58
N ILE A 140 -0.20 -10.43 12.81
CA ILE A 140 1.21 -10.46 12.41
C ILE A 140 1.31 -11.47 11.27
N ALA A 141 1.78 -11.03 10.11
CA ALA A 141 1.89 -11.86 8.92
C ALA A 141 3.32 -11.83 8.37
N GLY A 142 3.72 -12.89 7.66
CA GLY A 142 5.03 -12.97 7.02
C GLY A 142 5.12 -14.08 6.00
N GLY A 143 6.22 -14.10 5.23
CA GLY A 143 6.53 -15.16 4.25
C GLY A 143 6.11 -14.85 2.82
N VAL A 144 6.39 -15.79 1.91
CA VAL A 144 6.10 -15.73 0.48
C VAL A 144 5.41 -17.04 0.06
N PRO A 145 4.09 -17.00 -0.21
CA PRO A 145 3.15 -15.90 0.04
C PRO A 145 2.92 -15.66 1.54
N ALA A 146 2.58 -14.43 1.90
CA ALA A 146 2.35 -14.05 3.30
C ALA A 146 1.20 -14.85 3.93
N ARG A 147 1.41 -15.27 5.19
CA ARG A 147 0.42 -15.95 6.03
C ARG A 147 0.39 -15.29 7.40
N VAL A 148 -0.77 -15.33 8.03
CA VAL A 148 -0.88 -14.94 9.46
C VAL A 148 -0.08 -15.92 10.29
N ILE A 149 0.87 -15.41 11.06
CA ILE A 149 1.76 -16.17 11.95
C ILE A 149 1.52 -15.83 13.43
N GLY A 150 0.68 -14.84 13.71
CA GLY A 150 0.32 -14.43 15.06
C GLY A 150 -0.60 -13.23 15.06
N HIS A 151 -0.87 -12.72 16.25
CA HIS A 151 -1.65 -11.50 16.47
C HIS A 151 -0.91 -10.59 17.45
N ARG A 152 -1.16 -9.30 17.33
CA ARG A 152 -0.63 -8.33 18.28
C ARG A 152 -1.22 -8.59 19.67
N PRO A 153 -0.42 -8.56 20.73
CA PRO A 153 -0.95 -8.62 22.08
C PRO A 153 -1.85 -7.42 22.35
N ALA A 154 -2.92 -7.62 23.12
CA ALA A 154 -3.74 -6.52 23.62
C ALA A 154 -2.89 -5.60 24.50
N ALA A 155 -3.16 -4.30 24.50
CA ALA A 155 -2.52 -3.37 25.39
C ALA A 155 -2.83 -3.76 26.87
N PRO A 156 -1.88 -3.62 27.81
CA PRO A 156 -2.13 -3.89 29.20
C PRO A 156 -3.31 -3.06 29.70
N GLY A 157 -4.41 -3.71 30.09
CA GLY A 157 -5.63 -3.06 30.61
C GLY A 157 -6.76 -2.83 29.61
N GLU A 158 -6.61 -3.15 28.35
CA GLU A 158 -7.67 -3.01 27.33
C GLU A 158 -8.14 -4.40 26.89
N GLN A 159 -9.41 -4.72 27.18
CA GLN A 159 -10.06 -5.88 26.55
C GLN A 159 -10.13 -5.60 25.04
N ALA A 160 -9.68 -6.57 24.23
CA ALA A 160 -9.69 -6.45 22.78
C ALA A 160 -11.06 -5.96 22.29
N PRO A 161 -11.12 -4.82 21.55
CA PRO A 161 -12.38 -4.36 20.98
C PRO A 161 -12.83 -5.43 19.97
N THR A 162 -13.98 -6.01 20.21
CA THR A 162 -14.71 -6.77 19.20
C THR A 162 -15.19 -5.80 18.14
N VAL A 163 -14.41 -5.61 17.07
CA VAL A 163 -14.84 -4.80 15.94
C VAL A 163 -15.74 -5.65 15.06
N PRO A 164 -17.05 -5.32 14.94
CA PRO A 164 -17.93 -5.99 13.99
C PRO A 164 -17.43 -5.75 12.57
N ALA A 165 -17.52 -6.75 11.70
CA ALA A 165 -17.14 -6.67 10.29
C ALA A 165 -17.83 -5.55 9.49
N ALA A 166 -18.85 -4.92 10.05
CA ALA A 166 -19.65 -3.86 9.42
C ALA A 166 -19.00 -2.44 9.48
N ALA A 167 -17.84 -2.25 10.10
CA ALA A 167 -17.23 -0.93 10.22
C ALA A 167 -16.50 -0.45 8.95
N PHE A 168 -16.30 -1.31 7.96
CA PHE A 168 -15.61 -0.97 6.70
C PHE A 168 -16.49 -0.25 5.67
N ASP A 169 -17.83 -0.26 5.85
CA ASP A 169 -18.76 0.24 4.82
C ASP A 169 -19.00 1.77 4.86
N ARG A 170 -18.40 2.51 5.80
CA ARG A 170 -18.70 3.95 5.97
C ARG A 170 -17.57 4.93 5.59
N ALA A 171 -16.44 4.45 5.10
CA ALA A 171 -15.33 5.33 4.73
C ALA A 171 -15.24 5.66 3.23
N VAL A 172 -16.20 5.25 2.42
CA VAL A 172 -16.26 5.54 0.98
C VAL A 172 -17.67 6.08 0.64
N ALA A 173 -17.95 7.28 1.07
CA ALA A 173 -19.00 8.11 0.48
C ALA A 173 -18.34 9.28 -0.27
N PRO A 174 -18.89 9.67 -1.46
CA PRO A 174 -18.27 10.58 -2.41
C PRO A 174 -18.06 12.00 -1.88
#